data_8c973f446c9941dbb085d47812e18064
#
_entry.id   8c973f446c9941dbb085d47812e18064
#
_cell.length_a   1.000
_cell.length_b   1.000
_cell.length_c   1.000
_cell.angle_alpha   90.00
_cell.angle_beta   90.00
_cell.angle_gamma   90.00
#
_symmetry.space_group_name_H-M   'P 1'
#
loop_
_entity.id
_entity.type
_entity.pdbx_description
1 polymer ?
#
loop_
_entity_poly.entity_id
_entity_poly.type
_entity_poly.pdbx_seq_one_letter_code
_entity_poly.pdbx_strand_id
1 'polypeptide(L)'
;MKKLIFCFLFLVIVLPSSADMLEIKPMTEATNRVFIGSAVKMTRVKYESGFMFGINGGWEIDRNLALGLANYRLISDIEMARVDDKPQNLNFSYRGITARYIARKGLGSGYLSVNALIGQGKVRYIVGDESKFLVFEPGVEFEFIPALNLQVGVGVSYRYVRGIELGKLHDNQFREMTALIRLRLVDFSYWFVDGSTE
;
A
#
# COMPACT_ATOMS: atom_id res chain seq x y z
N MET A 1 -3.31 -20.26 -6.41
CA MET A 1 -3.80 -18.99 -5.87
C MET A 1 -4.59 -19.12 -4.56
N LYS A 2 -5.56 -20.06 -4.41
CA LYS A 2 -6.34 -20.25 -3.15
C LYS A 2 -5.48 -20.52 -1.90
N LYS A 3 -4.32 -21.17 -2.03
CA LYS A 3 -3.42 -21.52 -0.91
C LYS A 3 -2.65 -20.31 -0.35
N LEU A 4 -2.35 -19.30 -1.18
CA LEU A 4 -1.60 -18.12 -0.75
C LEU A 4 -2.48 -17.15 0.09
N ILE A 5 -3.76 -17.04 -0.27
CA ILE A 5 -4.74 -16.23 0.46
C ILE A 5 -4.99 -16.84 1.85
N PHE A 6 -5.01 -18.16 1.93
CA PHE A 6 -5.22 -18.86 3.21
C PHE A 6 -4.03 -18.68 4.17
N CYS A 7 -2.78 -18.70 3.67
CA CYS A 7 -1.60 -18.42 4.49
C CYS A 7 -1.58 -16.99 5.02
N PHE A 8 -2.05 -16.02 4.23
CA PHE A 8 -2.09 -14.62 4.66
C PHE A 8 -3.18 -14.36 5.71
N LEU A 9 -4.33 -15.02 5.55
CA LEU A 9 -5.42 -14.98 6.54
C LEU A 9 -5.01 -15.68 7.86
N PHE A 10 -4.26 -16.77 7.77
CA PHE A 10 -3.78 -17.52 8.95
C PHE A 10 -2.72 -16.74 9.73
N LEU A 11 -1.87 -15.94 9.05
CA LEU A 11 -0.87 -15.10 9.71
C LEU A 11 -1.51 -13.98 10.55
N VAL A 12 -2.69 -13.51 10.16
CA VAL A 12 -3.44 -12.49 10.92
C VAL A 12 -4.17 -13.09 12.13
N ILE A 13 -4.53 -14.38 12.08
CA ILE A 13 -5.31 -15.06 13.13
C ILE A 13 -4.41 -15.68 14.22
N VAL A 14 -3.15 -15.96 13.92
CA VAL A 14 -2.19 -16.57 14.89
C VAL A 14 -1.39 -15.52 15.67
N LEU A 15 -1.80 -14.26 15.68
CA LEU A 15 -1.29 -13.32 16.68
C LEU A 15 -1.84 -13.77 18.05
N PRO A 16 -0.97 -14.14 19.00
CA PRO A 16 -1.43 -14.61 20.31
C PRO A 16 -2.29 -13.54 20.97
N SER A 17 -3.47 -13.94 21.41
CA SER A 17 -4.37 -13.09 22.21
C SER A 17 -3.88 -12.89 23.65
N SER A 18 -2.60 -13.05 23.88
CA SER A 18 -1.92 -12.64 25.10
C SER A 18 -1.73 -11.13 25.05
N ALA A 19 -2.82 -10.41 25.24
CA ALA A 19 -2.79 -9.01 25.59
C ALA A 19 -2.33 -8.85 27.06
N ASP A 20 -1.15 -9.36 27.40
CA ASP A 20 -0.35 -8.70 28.38
C ASP A 20 0.01 -7.36 27.73
N MET A 21 -0.64 -6.33 28.22
CA MET A 21 -0.40 -4.95 27.82
C MET A 21 1.09 -4.70 27.99
N LEU A 22 1.85 -4.86 26.90
CA LEU A 22 3.16 -4.28 26.79
C LEU A 22 2.93 -2.80 27.06
N GLU A 23 3.32 -2.38 28.26
CA GLU A 23 3.42 -0.98 28.63
C GLU A 23 4.32 -0.33 27.58
N ILE A 24 3.68 0.25 26.56
CA ILE A 24 4.39 0.93 25.47
C ILE A 24 5.02 2.14 26.13
N LYS A 25 6.25 1.95 26.61
CA LYS A 25 7.08 3.03 27.12
C LYS A 25 7.00 4.14 26.09
N PRO A 26 6.61 5.37 26.47
CA PRO A 26 6.50 6.46 25.51
C PRO A 26 7.86 6.57 24.81
N MET A 27 7.87 6.35 23.52
CA MET A 27 9.09 6.46 22.69
C MET A 27 9.56 7.89 22.76
N THR A 28 10.53 8.13 23.64
CA THR A 28 11.16 9.41 23.89
C THR A 28 11.93 9.82 22.64
N GLU A 29 11.54 10.96 22.04
CA GLU A 29 12.38 11.92 21.32
C GLU A 29 13.03 11.58 19.96
N ALA A 30 12.69 10.53 19.25
CA ALA A 30 13.12 10.46 17.86
C ALA A 30 12.16 11.27 16.97
N THR A 31 12.51 12.48 16.65
CA THR A 31 11.71 13.41 15.85
C THR A 31 11.58 12.97 14.39
N ASN A 32 12.53 12.22 13.86
CA ASN A 32 12.55 11.76 12.48
C ASN A 32 12.85 10.25 12.41
N ARG A 33 11.99 9.47 11.81
CA ARG A 33 12.15 8.02 11.66
C ARG A 33 12.00 7.61 10.21
N VAL A 34 12.82 6.67 9.79
CA VAL A 34 12.70 6.05 8.46
C VAL A 34 11.70 4.90 8.53
N PHE A 35 10.93 4.72 7.51
CA PHE A 35 10.06 3.56 7.37
C PHE A 35 10.20 2.90 6.00
N ILE A 36 9.96 1.60 5.97
CA ILE A 36 9.76 0.80 4.77
C ILE A 36 8.53 -0.08 4.97
N GLY A 37 7.77 -0.33 3.92
CA GLY A 37 6.57 -1.15 4.04
C GLY A 37 6.11 -1.75 2.73
N SER A 38 5.17 -2.67 2.88
CA SER A 38 4.44 -3.28 1.78
C SER A 38 2.94 -3.11 1.98
N ALA A 39 2.18 -3.16 0.89
CA ALA A 39 0.73 -3.13 0.95
C ALA A 39 0.12 -4.04 -0.11
N VAL A 40 -0.98 -4.68 0.26
CA VAL A 40 -1.86 -5.37 -0.69
C VAL A 40 -3.14 -4.56 -0.78
N LYS A 41 -3.54 -4.26 -1.99
CA LYS A 41 -4.78 -3.54 -2.30
C LYS A 41 -5.72 -4.45 -3.05
N MET A 42 -6.98 -4.52 -2.61
CA MET A 42 -8.08 -5.09 -3.37
C MET A 42 -8.81 -3.95 -4.08
N THR A 43 -8.92 -4.03 -5.38
CA THR A 43 -9.47 -2.96 -6.23
C THR A 43 -10.23 -3.55 -7.41
N ARG A 44 -10.94 -2.71 -8.14
CA ARG A 44 -11.46 -3.07 -9.45
C ARG A 44 -10.69 -2.36 -10.55
N VAL A 45 -10.53 -3.04 -11.65
CA VAL A 45 -9.98 -2.49 -12.89
C VAL A 45 -10.91 -2.98 -14.01
N LYS A 46 -11.52 -2.08 -14.75
CA LYS A 46 -12.51 -2.39 -15.80
C LYS A 46 -13.63 -3.33 -15.32
N TYR A 47 -14.14 -3.05 -14.09
CA TYR A 47 -15.21 -3.83 -13.43
C TYR A 47 -14.81 -5.24 -12.96
N GLU A 48 -13.59 -5.68 -13.17
CA GLU A 48 -13.04 -6.93 -12.66
C GLU A 48 -12.27 -6.69 -11.36
N SER A 49 -12.53 -7.53 -10.37
CA SER A 49 -11.80 -7.46 -9.09
C SER A 49 -10.39 -7.98 -9.24
N GLY A 50 -9.44 -7.25 -8.72
CA GLY A 50 -8.04 -7.60 -8.77
C GLY A 50 -7.27 -7.18 -7.53
N PHE A 51 -6.07 -7.71 -7.39
CA PHE A 51 -5.15 -7.39 -6.32
C PHE A 51 -3.95 -6.64 -6.88
N MET A 52 -3.54 -5.61 -6.14
CA MET A 52 -2.29 -4.91 -6.39
C MET A 52 -1.35 -5.14 -5.20
N PHE A 53 -0.09 -5.36 -5.48
CA PHE A 53 0.98 -5.34 -4.51
C PHE A 53 1.78 -4.05 -4.64
N GLY A 54 2.20 -3.49 -3.52
CA GLY A 54 3.03 -2.29 -3.50
C GLY A 54 4.06 -2.30 -2.40
N ILE A 55 5.11 -1.53 -2.64
CA ILE A 55 6.14 -1.19 -1.67
C ILE A 55 6.14 0.32 -1.46
N ASN A 56 6.44 0.74 -0.26
CA ASN A 56 6.58 2.15 0.09
C ASN A 56 7.71 2.36 1.09
N GLY A 57 8.26 3.57 1.12
CA GLY A 57 9.29 3.94 2.08
C GLY A 57 9.42 5.45 2.15
N GLY A 58 9.97 5.93 3.26
CA GLY A 58 10.11 7.38 3.49
C GLY A 58 10.48 7.72 4.92
N TRP A 59 10.07 8.92 5.34
CA TRP A 59 10.35 9.49 6.66
C TRP A 59 9.08 9.89 7.38
N GLU A 60 9.00 9.57 8.66
CA GLU A 60 8.04 10.16 9.60
C GLU A 60 8.69 11.40 10.23
N ILE A 61 8.02 12.55 10.09
CA ILE A 61 8.42 13.85 10.62
C ILE A 61 7.47 14.17 11.78
N ASP A 62 8.00 14.56 12.94
CA ASP A 62 7.21 14.95 14.12
C ASP A 62 6.10 13.98 14.54
N ARG A 63 6.28 12.69 14.31
CA ARG A 63 5.33 11.62 14.65
C ARG A 63 3.94 11.73 13.99
N ASN A 64 3.62 12.85 13.38
CA ASN A 64 2.29 13.12 12.82
C ASN A 64 2.27 13.14 11.29
N LEU A 65 3.40 13.48 10.67
CA LEU A 65 3.52 13.59 9.23
C LEU A 65 4.51 12.56 8.70
N ALA A 66 4.14 11.82 7.68
CA ALA A 66 5.08 10.97 6.95
C ALA A 66 5.05 11.33 5.47
N LEU A 67 6.24 11.45 4.90
CA LEU A 67 6.46 11.68 3.48
C LEU A 67 7.26 10.52 2.90
N GLY A 68 6.92 10.09 1.69
CA GLY A 68 7.63 8.96 1.10
C GLY A 68 7.32 8.74 -0.36
N LEU A 69 7.81 7.62 -0.85
CA LEU A 69 7.56 7.13 -2.20
C LEU A 69 6.81 5.80 -2.11
N ALA A 70 5.97 5.54 -3.09
CA ALA A 70 5.31 4.25 -3.23
C ALA A 70 5.27 3.80 -4.69
N ASN A 71 5.28 2.49 -4.87
CA ASN A 71 5.12 1.83 -6.17
C ASN A 71 4.13 0.68 -6.02
N TYR A 72 3.10 0.66 -6.87
CA TYR A 72 2.04 -0.35 -6.89
C TYR A 72 1.95 -1.00 -8.25
N ARG A 73 1.73 -2.33 -8.27
CA ARG A 73 1.56 -3.11 -9.49
C ARG A 73 0.41 -4.09 -9.32
N LEU A 74 -0.41 -4.21 -10.36
CA LEU A 74 -1.43 -5.25 -10.47
C LEU A 74 -0.76 -6.62 -10.54
N ILE A 75 -1.20 -7.54 -9.67
CA ILE A 75 -0.68 -8.92 -9.60
C ILE A 75 -1.73 -9.96 -10.03
N SER A 76 -2.99 -9.53 -10.20
CA SER A 76 -4.04 -10.38 -10.75
C SER A 76 -4.02 -10.35 -12.26
N ASP A 77 -4.26 -11.51 -12.86
CA ASP A 77 -4.49 -11.61 -14.29
C ASP A 77 -5.91 -11.11 -14.61
N ILE A 78 -5.99 -9.98 -15.29
CA ILE A 78 -7.24 -9.40 -15.79
C ILE A 78 -7.20 -9.45 -17.31
N GLU A 79 -8.11 -10.24 -17.89
CA GLU A 79 -8.25 -10.35 -19.34
C GLU A 79 -8.98 -9.12 -19.89
N MET A 80 -8.36 -8.40 -20.80
CA MET A 80 -8.92 -7.16 -21.33
C MET A 80 -9.43 -7.22 -22.76
N ALA A 81 -8.84 -8.03 -23.58
CA ALA A 81 -9.17 -8.21 -24.98
C ALA A 81 -8.69 -9.56 -25.48
N ARG A 82 -9.28 -10.06 -26.53
CA ARG A 82 -8.72 -11.18 -27.30
C ARG A 82 -8.16 -10.62 -28.61
N VAL A 83 -6.88 -10.85 -28.82
CA VAL A 83 -6.21 -10.57 -30.11
C VAL A 83 -5.74 -11.90 -30.64
N ASP A 84 -6.17 -12.27 -31.84
CA ASP A 84 -5.90 -13.57 -32.46
C ASP A 84 -6.23 -14.78 -31.56
N ASP A 85 -7.42 -14.74 -30.93
CA ASP A 85 -7.90 -15.74 -29.95
C ASP A 85 -7.05 -15.95 -28.70
N LYS A 86 -6.02 -15.12 -28.49
CA LYS A 86 -5.20 -15.14 -27.28
C LYS A 86 -5.67 -14.12 -26.27
N PRO A 87 -5.87 -14.51 -24.99
CA PRO A 87 -6.21 -13.57 -23.93
C PRO A 87 -5.05 -12.57 -23.74
N GLN A 88 -5.36 -11.29 -23.73
CA GLN A 88 -4.41 -10.22 -23.45
C GLN A 88 -4.58 -9.76 -22.01
N ASN A 89 -3.61 -10.07 -21.15
CA ASN A 89 -3.61 -9.62 -19.77
C ASN A 89 -3.18 -8.16 -19.66
N LEU A 90 -3.83 -7.44 -18.75
CA LEU A 90 -3.53 -6.05 -18.45
C LEU A 90 -2.36 -5.93 -17.49
N ASN A 91 -1.39 -5.13 -17.85
CA ASN A 91 -0.36 -4.68 -16.93
C ASN A 91 -0.68 -3.24 -16.50
N PHE A 92 -0.99 -3.05 -15.21
CA PHE A 92 -1.33 -1.77 -14.62
C PHE A 92 -0.42 -1.51 -13.43
N SER A 93 0.30 -0.39 -13.45
CA SER A 93 1.20 -0.01 -12.37
C SER A 93 1.26 1.51 -12.23
N TYR A 94 1.53 1.98 -11.02
CA TYR A 94 1.77 3.40 -10.75
C TYR A 94 2.73 3.59 -9.59
N ARG A 95 3.38 4.75 -9.59
CA ARG A 95 4.31 5.18 -8.55
C ARG A 95 4.12 6.66 -8.29
N GLY A 96 4.45 7.07 -7.08
CA GLY A 96 4.30 8.49 -6.72
C GLY A 96 4.85 8.83 -5.35
N ILE A 97 4.70 10.10 -5.02
CA ILE A 97 4.97 10.64 -3.70
C ILE A 97 3.76 10.38 -2.83
N THR A 98 3.99 9.98 -1.59
CA THR A 98 2.95 9.78 -0.58
C THR A 98 3.14 10.77 0.55
N ALA A 99 2.04 11.35 1.00
CA ALA A 99 1.96 12.11 2.24
C ALA A 99 0.94 11.43 3.14
N ARG A 100 1.23 11.35 4.45
CA ARG A 100 0.35 10.76 5.45
C ARG A 100 0.35 11.63 6.69
N TYR A 101 -0.83 11.96 7.18
CA TYR A 101 -1.03 12.60 8.47
C TYR A 101 -1.61 11.59 9.46
N ILE A 102 -0.98 11.49 10.62
CA ILE A 102 -1.29 10.52 11.67
C ILE A 102 -2.03 11.23 12.79
N ALA A 103 -3.31 10.87 13.00
CA ALA A 103 -4.11 11.37 14.12
C ALA A 103 -3.99 10.40 15.29
N ARG A 104 -3.12 10.69 16.26
CA ARG A 104 -2.82 9.79 17.39
C ARG A 104 -3.77 9.92 18.56
N LYS A 105 -5.00 10.38 18.39
CA LYS A 105 -5.93 10.58 19.52
C LYS A 105 -6.87 9.39 19.72
N GLY A 106 -6.75 8.74 20.89
CA GLY A 106 -7.90 8.22 21.62
C GLY A 106 -8.43 6.84 21.26
N LEU A 107 -7.70 5.99 20.52
CA LEU A 107 -8.19 4.66 20.14
C LEU A 107 -7.37 3.50 20.75
N GLY A 108 -6.91 3.65 21.98
CA GLY A 108 -6.06 2.64 22.61
C GLY A 108 -4.70 2.52 21.91
N SER A 109 -4.32 1.30 21.51
CA SER A 109 -3.08 1.02 20.76
C SER A 109 -3.16 1.32 19.28
N GLY A 110 -4.32 1.80 18.78
CA GLY A 110 -4.56 2.13 17.38
C GLY A 110 -4.71 3.64 17.15
N TYR A 111 -4.53 4.05 15.91
CA TYR A 111 -4.69 5.43 15.47
C TYR A 111 -5.21 5.50 14.04
N LEU A 112 -5.86 6.62 13.72
CA LEU A 112 -6.30 6.92 12.36
C LEU A 112 -5.23 7.70 11.63
N SER A 113 -5.07 7.42 10.35
CA SER A 113 -4.26 8.22 9.46
C SER A 113 -5.03 8.57 8.18
N VAL A 114 -4.77 9.76 7.67
CA VAL A 114 -5.22 10.20 6.35
C VAL A 114 -4.01 10.24 5.45
N ASN A 115 -4.12 9.67 4.28
CA ASN A 115 -3.01 9.60 3.34
C ASN A 115 -3.44 10.04 1.93
N ALA A 116 -2.47 10.46 1.15
CA ALA A 116 -2.64 10.73 -0.26
C ALA A 116 -1.40 10.30 -1.04
N LEU A 117 -1.61 9.78 -2.24
CA LEU A 117 -0.57 9.52 -3.22
C LEU A 117 -0.84 10.37 -4.45
N ILE A 118 0.20 11.03 -4.93
CA ILE A 118 0.19 11.74 -6.21
C ILE A 118 1.34 11.19 -7.05
N GLY A 119 1.04 10.81 -8.29
CA GLY A 119 2.08 10.23 -9.14
C GLY A 119 1.65 9.96 -10.55
N GLN A 120 2.38 9.07 -11.18
CA GLN A 120 2.13 8.65 -12.56
C GLN A 120 2.16 7.13 -12.66
N GLY A 121 1.42 6.62 -13.62
CA GLY A 121 1.36 5.21 -13.90
C GLY A 121 1.39 4.91 -15.38
N LYS A 122 1.35 3.61 -15.64
CA LYS A 122 1.36 3.02 -16.96
C LYS A 122 0.33 1.91 -17.03
N VAL A 123 -0.39 1.90 -18.12
CA VAL A 123 -1.26 0.79 -18.50
C VAL A 123 -0.82 0.30 -19.88
N ARG A 124 -0.69 -1.00 -20.02
CA ARG A 124 -0.31 -1.62 -21.28
C ARG A 124 -0.92 -3.01 -21.44
N TYR A 125 -1.16 -3.42 -22.65
CA TYR A 125 -1.37 -4.81 -23.00
C TYR A 125 -0.01 -5.55 -23.02
N ILE A 126 -0.03 -6.86 -22.85
CA ILE A 126 1.21 -7.66 -22.92
C ILE A 126 1.90 -7.52 -24.28
N VAL A 127 1.10 -7.45 -25.34
CA VAL A 127 1.58 -7.20 -26.70
C VAL A 127 0.89 -5.95 -27.21
N GLY A 128 1.63 -4.82 -27.34
CA GLY A 128 1.10 -3.61 -27.94
C GLY A 128 1.36 -2.32 -27.18
N ASP A 129 0.45 -1.40 -27.32
CA ASP A 129 0.56 -0.02 -26.91
C ASP A 129 0.60 0.18 -25.39
N GLU A 130 1.34 1.19 -24.96
CA GLU A 130 1.43 1.68 -23.58
C GLU A 130 0.79 3.05 -23.50
N SER A 131 -0.06 3.28 -22.49
CA SER A 131 -0.54 4.61 -22.15
C SER A 131 -0.06 5.00 -20.75
N LYS A 132 0.34 6.26 -20.60
CA LYS A 132 0.73 6.87 -19.32
C LYS A 132 -0.43 7.66 -18.77
N PHE A 133 -0.54 7.70 -17.43
CA PHE A 133 -1.60 8.43 -16.76
C PHE A 133 -1.09 9.09 -15.48
N LEU A 134 -1.82 10.09 -15.02
CA LEU A 134 -1.66 10.67 -13.69
C LEU A 134 -2.59 9.96 -12.72
N VAL A 135 -2.11 9.78 -11.48
CA VAL A 135 -2.89 9.19 -10.40
C VAL A 135 -2.89 10.10 -9.19
N PHE A 136 -4.07 10.26 -8.59
CA PHE A 136 -4.28 10.83 -7.26
C PHE A 136 -5.09 9.84 -6.44
N GLU A 137 -4.58 9.44 -5.27
CA GLU A 137 -5.22 8.42 -4.45
C GLU A 137 -5.24 8.87 -2.99
N PRO A 138 -6.30 9.59 -2.55
CA PRO A 138 -6.56 9.86 -1.14
C PRO A 138 -7.10 8.62 -0.44
N GLY A 139 -6.82 8.49 0.86
CA GLY A 139 -7.27 7.36 1.66
C GLY A 139 -7.26 7.63 3.15
N VAL A 140 -7.91 6.73 3.88
CA VAL A 140 -7.95 6.69 5.34
C VAL A 140 -7.59 5.29 5.78
N GLU A 141 -6.72 5.19 6.78
CA GLU A 141 -6.25 3.93 7.35
C GLU A 141 -6.39 3.95 8.87
N PHE A 142 -6.81 2.82 9.42
CA PHE A 142 -6.67 2.52 10.83
C PHE A 142 -5.39 1.70 11.01
N GLU A 143 -4.51 2.15 11.88
CA GLU A 143 -3.20 1.55 12.11
C GLU A 143 -3.07 1.13 13.56
N PHE A 144 -2.41 0.00 13.82
CA PHE A 144 -2.06 -0.49 15.14
C PHE A 144 -0.60 -0.98 15.14
N ILE A 145 0.00 -1.00 16.32
CA ILE A 145 1.41 -1.36 16.53
C ILE A 145 1.46 -2.68 17.31
N PRO A 146 1.49 -3.84 16.64
CA PRO A 146 1.54 -5.13 17.33
C PRO A 146 2.91 -5.43 17.94
N ALA A 147 3.96 -4.78 17.45
CA ALA A 147 5.34 -4.91 17.97
C ALA A 147 6.08 -3.58 17.82
N LEU A 148 7.20 -3.43 18.52
CA LEU A 148 7.90 -2.15 18.71
C LEU A 148 8.13 -1.37 17.40
N ASN A 149 8.50 -2.07 16.32
CA ASN A 149 8.86 -1.45 15.04
C ASN A 149 7.91 -1.84 13.91
N LEU A 150 6.86 -2.61 14.19
CA LEU A 150 5.91 -3.09 13.22
C LEU A 150 4.59 -2.33 13.35
N GLN A 151 4.14 -1.73 12.26
CA GLN A 151 2.82 -1.12 12.14
C GLN A 151 2.00 -1.92 11.13
N VAL A 152 0.76 -2.20 11.48
CA VAL A 152 -0.21 -2.86 10.61
C VAL A 152 -1.36 -1.90 10.37
N GLY A 153 -1.66 -1.63 9.11
CA GLY A 153 -2.73 -0.73 8.70
C GLY A 153 -3.79 -1.46 7.89
N VAL A 154 -5.05 -1.11 8.12
CA VAL A 154 -6.17 -1.48 7.27
C VAL A 154 -6.92 -0.22 6.87
N GLY A 155 -7.35 -0.13 5.62
CA GLY A 155 -7.98 1.11 5.19
C GLY A 155 -8.65 1.05 3.83
N VAL A 156 -9.13 2.21 3.43
CA VAL A 156 -9.75 2.42 2.13
C VAL A 156 -9.16 3.65 1.47
N SER A 157 -9.07 3.61 0.15
CA SER A 157 -8.66 4.75 -0.66
C SER A 157 -9.53 4.86 -1.91
N TYR A 158 -9.52 6.02 -2.54
CA TYR A 158 -10.14 6.22 -3.83
C TYR A 158 -9.08 6.57 -4.85
N ARG A 159 -8.94 5.75 -5.89
CA ARG A 159 -8.00 6.00 -6.96
C ARG A 159 -8.66 6.82 -8.07
N TYR A 160 -8.19 8.04 -8.23
CA TYR A 160 -8.52 8.91 -9.35
C TYR A 160 -7.41 8.83 -10.39
N VAL A 161 -7.79 8.61 -11.65
CA VAL A 161 -6.86 8.46 -12.78
C VAL A 161 -7.25 9.43 -13.88
N ARG A 162 -6.25 9.99 -14.57
CA ARG A 162 -6.43 10.89 -15.71
C ARG A 162 -5.36 10.68 -16.78
N GLY A 163 -5.78 10.57 -18.02
CA GLY A 163 -4.90 10.53 -19.20
C GLY A 163 -4.69 9.13 -19.79
N ILE A 164 -5.58 8.17 -19.49
CA ILE A 164 -5.54 6.87 -20.17
C ILE A 164 -6.14 7.02 -21.57
N GLU A 165 -5.30 6.82 -22.56
CA GLU A 165 -5.63 6.82 -23.98
C GLU A 165 -5.09 5.53 -24.60
N LEU A 166 -5.78 4.42 -24.40
CA LEU A 166 -5.36 3.11 -24.90
C LEU A 166 -6.54 2.37 -25.52
N GLY A 167 -6.73 2.52 -26.81
CA GLY A 167 -7.81 1.90 -27.57
C GLY A 167 -9.19 2.28 -27.03
N LYS A 168 -9.93 1.30 -26.49
CA LYS A 168 -11.28 1.51 -25.88
C LYS A 168 -11.23 1.73 -24.37
N LEU A 169 -10.04 1.88 -23.77
CA LEU A 169 -9.89 2.12 -22.35
C LEU A 169 -10.00 3.60 -22.04
N HIS A 170 -10.75 3.92 -20.99
CA HIS A 170 -10.98 5.29 -20.53
C HIS A 170 -10.69 5.38 -19.03
N ASP A 171 -10.34 6.57 -18.55
CA ASP A 171 -10.03 6.88 -17.16
C ASP A 171 -11.02 6.29 -16.15
N ASN A 172 -12.32 6.37 -16.45
CA ASN A 172 -13.39 5.93 -15.53
C ASN A 172 -13.33 4.43 -15.19
N GLN A 173 -12.74 3.61 -16.05
CA GLN A 173 -12.60 2.16 -15.82
C GLN A 173 -11.50 1.83 -14.80
N PHE A 174 -10.69 2.83 -14.44
CA PHE A 174 -9.57 2.72 -13.50
C PHE A 174 -9.77 3.56 -12.23
N ARG A 175 -10.84 4.40 -12.19
CA ARG A 175 -11.24 5.16 -11.00
C ARG A 175 -12.07 4.27 -10.11
N GLU A 176 -11.56 3.94 -8.92
CA GLU A 176 -12.25 2.96 -8.08
C GLU A 176 -11.87 3.10 -6.61
N MET A 177 -12.79 2.67 -5.76
CA MET A 177 -12.52 2.43 -4.36
C MET A 177 -11.56 1.24 -4.20
N THR A 178 -10.69 1.33 -3.24
CA THR A 178 -9.66 0.33 -2.96
C THR A 178 -9.63 0.04 -1.47
N ALA A 179 -9.78 -1.22 -1.09
CA ALA A 179 -9.47 -1.67 0.27
C ALA A 179 -8.00 -2.07 0.33
N LEU A 180 -7.33 -1.79 1.44
CA LEU A 180 -5.92 -2.11 1.58
C LEU A 180 -5.57 -2.68 2.95
N ILE A 181 -4.53 -3.51 2.96
CA ILE A 181 -3.81 -3.93 4.16
C ILE A 181 -2.35 -3.53 3.94
N ARG A 182 -1.76 -2.92 4.95
CA ARG A 182 -0.38 -2.42 4.92
C ARG A 182 0.42 -2.98 6.08
N LEU A 183 1.65 -3.39 5.80
CA LEU A 183 2.66 -3.70 6.80
C LEU A 183 3.78 -2.67 6.66
N ARG A 184 4.26 -2.14 7.77
CA ARG A 184 5.33 -1.15 7.80
C ARG A 184 6.29 -1.44 8.94
N LEU A 185 7.56 -1.38 8.64
CA LEU A 185 8.65 -1.37 9.60
C LEU A 185 9.12 0.07 9.75
N VAL A 186 9.21 0.53 10.99
CA VAL A 186 9.63 1.88 11.34
C VAL A 186 10.86 1.78 12.21
N ASP A 187 11.83 2.65 11.98
CA ASP A 187 13.06 2.75 12.78
C ASP A 187 13.86 1.43 12.82
N PHE A 188 14.20 0.94 11.64
CA PHE A 188 15.00 -0.28 11.48
C PHE A 188 16.52 -0.02 11.50
N SER A 189 16.96 1.20 11.86
CA SER A 189 18.37 1.59 11.91
C SER A 189 19.21 0.73 12.88
N TYR A 190 18.57 0.23 13.94
CA TYR A 190 19.23 -0.66 14.91
C TYR A 190 19.70 -2.00 14.33
N TRP A 191 19.11 -2.45 13.22
CA TRP A 191 19.47 -3.74 12.61
C TRP A 191 20.79 -3.70 11.82
N PHE A 192 21.28 -2.51 11.52
CA PHE A 192 22.49 -2.31 10.73
C PHE A 192 23.72 -1.87 11.58
N VAL A 193 23.54 -1.58 12.86
CA VAL A 193 24.60 -1.05 13.73
C VAL A 193 25.37 -2.16 14.47
N ASP A 194 24.79 -3.33 14.63
CA ASP A 194 25.36 -4.41 15.45
C ASP A 194 26.39 -5.31 14.73
N GLY A 195 26.83 -4.93 13.54
CA GLY A 195 27.77 -5.70 12.71
C GLY A 195 29.22 -5.19 12.66
N SER A 196 29.60 -4.16 13.42
CA SER A 196 30.94 -3.53 13.27
C SER A 196 31.74 -3.30 14.56
N THR A 197 31.54 -4.17 15.56
CA THR A 197 32.45 -4.21 16.73
C THR A 197 32.81 -5.65 17.07
N GLU A 198 33.70 -6.25 16.32
CA GLU A 198 34.70 -7.23 16.77
C GLU A 198 35.99 -7.02 16.00
#